data_016383acf2b7e2b58edf3c2aff79f175
#
_entry.id   016383acf2b7e2b58edf3c2aff79f175
#
_cell.length_a   1.000
_cell.length_b   1.000
_cell.length_c   1.000
_cell.angle_alpha   90.00
_cell.angle_beta   90.00
_cell.angle_gamma   90.00
#
_symmetry.space_group_name_H-M   'P 1'
#
loop_
_entity.id
_entity.type
_entity.pdbx_description
1 polymer ?
#
loop_
_entity_poly.entity_id
_entity_poly.type
_entity_poly.pdbx_seq_one_letter_code
_entity_poly.pdbx_strand_id
1 'polypeptide(L)'
;MLYTCSPGCADPRHRHPARSALAAAAPKAARASTPVARSRRGKSKVIDLHCHYLNPAVNAKTAHLNAAQHDMTVVFADELTRKTNVEQMKTRAPKLTGIAERLVDMDRMGIDMQAVCPAPYHFFYFTEPGYGAELARDVNEGIAKLVADTPDRFVGLGSVPLQDAGLAVRELEHCVNKLGLRGVEICTNVNGKELTDPSLKLDKFFARCEELGVLIFMHPLGYTQADRLTHHYFNNVIGNPLDSSVAVSHLIFDGVMARHPGLKVLVAHGGGFIAHYWARMDHAWRARADCRTVIDREPSSYLERFYFDTITHDPLMLARLIERFGADHVVLGTDRSEEHTSELQSQ
;
A
#
# COMPACT_ATOMS: atom_id res chain seq x y z
N MET A 1 3.14 20.74 26.87
CA MET A 1 2.85 20.72 28.33
C MET A 1 2.57 19.28 28.71
N LEU A 2 3.40 18.73 29.56
CA LEU A 2 3.15 17.39 30.13
C LEU A 2 2.06 17.53 31.18
N TYR A 3 0.92 16.86 31.01
CA TYR A 3 -0.11 16.77 32.03
C TYR A 3 0.41 15.86 33.16
N THR A 4 0.65 16.45 34.31
CA THR A 4 1.20 15.75 35.50
C THR A 4 0.13 15.30 36.50
N CYS A 5 -1.17 15.43 36.14
CA CYS A 5 -2.25 15.06 37.05
C CYS A 5 -3.19 13.98 36.50
N SER A 6 -3.73 13.15 37.37
CA SER A 6 -4.68 12.08 37.05
C SER A 6 -6.05 12.63 36.63
N PRO A 7 -6.89 11.84 35.92
CA PRO A 7 -8.26 12.24 35.52
C PRO A 7 -9.22 12.61 36.70
N GLY A 8 -8.82 12.39 37.95
CA GLY A 8 -9.60 12.75 39.17
C GLY A 8 -9.01 13.92 39.94
N CYS A 9 -8.04 14.67 39.40
CA CYS A 9 -7.42 15.80 40.10
C CYS A 9 -8.42 16.89 40.43
N ALA A 10 -8.54 17.24 41.75
CA ALA A 10 -9.41 18.27 42.28
C ALA A 10 -8.69 19.61 42.54
N ASP A 11 -7.43 19.78 42.10
CA ASP A 11 -6.67 21.02 42.31
C ASP A 11 -7.27 22.17 41.47
N PRO A 12 -7.77 23.25 42.10
CA PRO A 12 -8.43 24.34 41.38
C PRO A 12 -7.50 25.15 40.47
N ARG A 13 -6.19 24.96 40.55
CA ARG A 13 -5.21 25.58 39.67
C ARG A 13 -5.05 24.85 38.32
N HIS A 14 -5.56 23.61 38.26
CA HIS A 14 -5.53 22.78 37.05
C HIS A 14 -6.82 22.95 36.25
N ARG A 15 -6.77 23.57 35.08
CA ARG A 15 -7.90 23.62 34.16
C ARG A 15 -7.99 22.34 33.35
N HIS A 16 -8.94 21.47 33.65
CA HIS A 16 -9.28 20.31 32.83
C HIS A 16 -10.44 20.68 31.88
N PRO A 17 -10.42 20.25 30.62
CA PRO A 17 -11.57 20.38 29.73
C PRO A 17 -12.78 19.67 30.37
N ALA A 18 -13.91 20.35 30.46
CA ALA A 18 -15.11 19.84 31.12
C ALA A 18 -15.56 18.51 30.46
N ARG A 19 -15.84 17.51 31.32
CA ARG A 19 -16.33 16.17 30.92
C ARG A 19 -17.65 16.19 30.10
N SER A 20 -18.32 17.31 30.03
CA SER A 20 -19.61 17.46 29.34
C SER A 20 -19.55 17.33 27.81
N ALA A 21 -18.37 17.41 27.19
CA ALA A 21 -18.23 17.29 25.73
C ALA A 21 -18.10 15.84 25.22
N LEU A 22 -17.80 14.88 26.09
CA LEU A 22 -17.58 13.47 25.70
C LEU A 22 -18.75 12.52 26.00
N ALA A 23 -19.78 12.99 26.75
CA ALA A 23 -20.91 12.15 27.16
C ALA A 23 -22.15 12.23 26.27
N ALA A 24 -22.13 13.01 25.17
CA ALA A 24 -23.31 13.28 24.35
C ALA A 24 -23.38 12.57 23.00
N ALA A 25 -22.60 11.52 22.78
CA ALA A 25 -22.68 10.74 21.54
C ALA A 25 -22.90 9.24 21.86
N ALA A 26 -24.07 8.91 22.41
CA ALA A 26 -24.57 7.55 22.25
C ALA A 26 -25.05 7.39 20.79
N PRO A 27 -24.70 6.31 20.06
CA PRO A 27 -25.12 6.15 18.68
C PRO A 27 -26.65 5.97 18.63
N LYS A 28 -27.35 6.92 18.02
CA LYS A 28 -28.74 6.72 17.59
C LYS A 28 -28.71 5.61 16.55
N ALA A 29 -29.56 4.60 16.73
CA ALA A 29 -29.76 3.52 15.80
C ALA A 29 -29.83 4.04 14.36
N ALA A 30 -29.01 3.46 13.49
CA ALA A 30 -28.95 3.83 12.08
C ALA A 30 -30.33 3.62 11.46
N ARG A 31 -30.99 4.70 11.04
CA ARG A 31 -32.10 4.62 10.09
C ARG A 31 -31.53 4.12 8.79
N ALA A 32 -32.17 3.09 8.22
CA ALA A 32 -31.87 2.63 6.88
C ALA A 32 -31.79 3.83 5.93
N SER A 33 -30.61 4.07 5.39
CA SER A 33 -30.39 5.13 4.42
C SER A 33 -31.09 4.76 3.12
N THR A 34 -32.08 5.52 2.74
CA THR A 34 -32.60 5.52 1.37
C THR A 34 -31.44 5.80 0.41
N PRO A 35 -31.36 5.11 -0.75
CA PRO A 35 -30.30 5.38 -1.72
C PRO A 35 -30.38 6.86 -2.12
N VAL A 36 -29.30 7.61 -1.85
CA VAL A 36 -29.18 9.00 -2.29
C VAL A 36 -29.11 8.97 -3.82
N ALA A 37 -30.15 9.49 -4.46
CA ALA A 37 -30.17 9.67 -5.91
C ALA A 37 -28.94 10.52 -6.31
N ARG A 38 -28.01 9.92 -7.08
CA ARG A 38 -26.82 10.61 -7.60
C ARG A 38 -27.28 11.83 -8.41
N SER A 39 -27.04 13.02 -7.87
CA SER A 39 -27.19 14.25 -8.67
C SER A 39 -26.17 14.18 -9.82
N ARG A 40 -26.61 14.45 -11.03
CA ARG A 40 -25.75 14.56 -12.23
C ARG A 40 -24.89 15.83 -12.14
N ARG A 41 -23.90 15.85 -11.25
CA ARG A 41 -22.76 16.77 -11.34
C ARG A 41 -21.77 16.18 -12.33
N GLY A 42 -21.15 17.05 -13.15
CA GLY A 42 -20.24 16.67 -14.22
C GLY A 42 -19.23 15.58 -13.80
N LYS A 43 -19.12 14.55 -14.64
CA LYS A 43 -18.58 13.21 -14.40
C LYS A 43 -17.12 13.19 -13.92
N SER A 44 -16.88 13.32 -12.62
CA SER A 44 -15.64 12.79 -12.03
C SER A 44 -15.77 11.27 -11.91
N LYS A 45 -14.79 10.53 -12.45
CA LYS A 45 -14.74 9.08 -12.29
C LYS A 45 -14.26 8.72 -10.89
N VAL A 46 -14.86 7.68 -10.30
CA VAL A 46 -14.37 7.03 -9.09
C VAL A 46 -13.35 5.98 -9.50
N ILE A 47 -12.09 6.16 -9.09
CA ILE A 47 -10.97 5.28 -9.47
C ILE A 47 -10.42 4.62 -8.21
N ASP A 48 -10.40 3.29 -8.18
CA ASP A 48 -9.76 2.49 -7.15
C ASP A 48 -8.30 2.22 -7.56
N LEU A 49 -7.35 2.68 -6.75
CA LEU A 49 -5.91 2.60 -7.03
C LEU A 49 -5.19 1.45 -6.31
N HIS A 50 -5.90 0.68 -5.48
CA HIS A 50 -5.35 -0.47 -4.78
C HIS A 50 -6.26 -1.69 -4.97
N CYS A 51 -5.97 -2.49 -6.01
CA CYS A 51 -6.72 -3.71 -6.31
C CYS A 51 -5.85 -4.70 -7.10
N HIS A 52 -5.66 -5.88 -6.52
CA HIS A 52 -4.75 -6.89 -7.05
C HIS A 52 -5.38 -7.78 -8.12
N TYR A 53 -4.53 -8.28 -9.01
CA TYR A 53 -4.86 -9.31 -10.00
C TYR A 53 -3.83 -10.44 -9.96
N LEU A 54 -4.31 -11.65 -9.73
CA LEU A 54 -3.52 -12.85 -9.80
C LEU A 54 -3.67 -13.44 -11.21
N ASN A 55 -2.62 -13.33 -12.03
CA ASN A 55 -2.63 -13.88 -13.39
C ASN A 55 -2.61 -15.42 -13.35
N PRO A 56 -3.68 -16.12 -13.78
CA PRO A 56 -3.75 -17.58 -13.68
C PRO A 56 -2.66 -18.30 -14.47
N ALA A 57 -2.26 -17.76 -15.63
CA ALA A 57 -1.22 -18.38 -16.47
C ALA A 57 0.15 -18.30 -15.79
N VAL A 58 0.47 -17.12 -15.21
CA VAL A 58 1.73 -16.95 -14.44
C VAL A 58 1.71 -17.83 -13.21
N ASN A 59 0.60 -17.88 -12.49
CA ASN A 59 0.45 -18.72 -11.30
C ASN A 59 0.68 -20.21 -11.63
N ALA A 60 0.13 -20.71 -12.76
CA ALA A 60 0.37 -22.07 -13.23
C ALA A 60 1.85 -22.31 -13.63
N LYS A 61 2.45 -21.36 -14.37
CA LYS A 61 3.87 -21.41 -14.78
C LYS A 61 4.80 -21.47 -13.58
N THR A 62 4.50 -20.75 -12.50
CA THR A 62 5.35 -20.56 -11.32
C THR A 62 5.02 -21.50 -10.17
N ALA A 63 4.06 -22.42 -10.31
CA ALA A 63 3.65 -23.33 -9.24
C ALA A 63 4.83 -24.16 -8.65
N HIS A 64 5.82 -24.48 -9.48
CA HIS A 64 7.03 -25.22 -9.07
C HIS A 64 7.99 -24.40 -8.19
N LEU A 65 7.89 -23.07 -8.19
CA LEU A 65 8.76 -22.17 -7.40
C LEU A 65 8.40 -22.14 -5.92
N ASN A 66 7.22 -22.66 -5.56
CA ASN A 66 6.75 -22.69 -4.19
C ASN A 66 6.80 -21.30 -3.51
N ALA A 67 6.24 -20.28 -4.17
CA ALA A 67 6.31 -18.87 -3.77
C ALA A 67 5.90 -18.60 -2.30
N ALA A 68 5.03 -19.45 -1.74
CA ALA A 68 4.64 -19.38 -0.32
C ALA A 68 5.82 -19.50 0.67
N GLN A 69 6.95 -20.10 0.26
CA GLN A 69 8.16 -20.16 1.08
C GLN A 69 8.94 -18.83 1.14
N HIS A 70 8.57 -17.88 0.28
CA HIS A 70 9.15 -16.55 0.17
C HIS A 70 8.17 -15.46 0.55
N ASP A 71 6.96 -15.83 0.94
CA ASP A 71 5.94 -14.94 1.48
C ASP A 71 6.09 -14.87 3.00
N MET A 72 6.51 -13.73 3.51
CA MET A 72 6.79 -13.55 4.94
C MET A 72 5.52 -13.68 5.79
N THR A 73 4.33 -13.42 5.23
CA THR A 73 3.06 -13.64 5.93
C THR A 73 2.74 -15.13 6.12
N VAL A 74 3.33 -16.00 5.29
CA VAL A 74 3.23 -17.46 5.39
C VAL A 74 4.39 -18.05 6.18
N VAL A 75 5.61 -17.58 5.93
CA VAL A 75 6.84 -18.04 6.61
C VAL A 75 6.72 -17.87 8.12
N PHE A 76 6.30 -16.69 8.57
CA PHE A 76 6.12 -16.36 9.98
C PHE A 76 4.68 -16.58 10.49
N ALA A 77 3.94 -17.53 9.91
CA ALA A 77 2.61 -17.89 10.38
C ALA A 77 2.64 -19.15 11.23
N ASP A 78 1.84 -19.18 12.31
CA ASP A 78 1.58 -20.42 13.04
C ASP A 78 0.66 -21.38 12.24
N GLU A 79 0.45 -22.58 12.76
CA GLU A 79 -0.35 -23.60 12.09
C GLU A 79 -1.81 -23.13 11.89
N LEU A 80 -2.40 -22.48 12.89
CA LEU A 80 -3.78 -21.99 12.81
C LEU A 80 -3.93 -20.90 11.74
N THR A 81 -3.01 -19.97 11.70
CA THR A 81 -2.97 -18.91 10.68
C THR A 81 -2.82 -19.50 9.28
N ARG A 82 -1.89 -20.43 9.08
CA ARG A 82 -1.72 -21.11 7.78
C ARG A 82 -2.98 -21.84 7.33
N LYS A 83 -3.62 -22.58 8.24
CA LYS A 83 -4.90 -23.26 7.95
C LYS A 83 -6.00 -22.27 7.56
N THR A 84 -6.10 -21.16 8.29
CA THR A 84 -7.08 -20.12 8.00
C THR A 84 -6.83 -19.48 6.64
N ASN A 85 -5.56 -19.17 6.30
CA ASN A 85 -5.19 -18.61 4.99
C ASN A 85 -5.57 -19.55 3.83
N VAL A 86 -5.31 -20.86 3.97
CA VAL A 86 -5.70 -21.86 2.97
C VAL A 86 -7.22 -21.90 2.77
N GLU A 87 -8.00 -21.84 3.86
CA GLU A 87 -9.46 -21.85 3.77
C GLU A 87 -9.98 -20.57 3.11
N GLN A 88 -9.47 -19.40 3.52
CA GLN A 88 -9.85 -18.12 2.93
C GLN A 88 -9.46 -18.01 1.44
N MET A 89 -8.33 -18.58 1.03
CA MET A 89 -7.89 -18.55 -0.36
C MET A 89 -8.90 -19.22 -1.32
N LYS A 90 -9.71 -20.16 -0.85
CA LYS A 90 -10.77 -20.79 -1.67
C LYS A 90 -11.82 -19.78 -2.16
N THR A 91 -12.10 -18.77 -1.36
CA THR A 91 -13.04 -17.68 -1.69
C THR A 91 -12.36 -16.48 -2.31
N ARG A 92 -11.08 -16.24 -1.99
CA ARG A 92 -10.29 -15.11 -2.51
C ARG A 92 -9.77 -15.33 -3.93
N ALA A 93 -9.27 -16.53 -4.24
CA ALA A 93 -8.68 -16.81 -5.54
C ALA A 93 -9.62 -16.52 -6.73
N PRO A 94 -10.92 -16.87 -6.70
CA PRO A 94 -11.86 -16.45 -7.74
C PRO A 94 -11.97 -14.93 -7.89
N LYS A 95 -11.95 -14.17 -6.79
CA LYS A 95 -12.01 -12.70 -6.80
C LYS A 95 -10.75 -12.06 -7.37
N LEU A 96 -9.58 -12.69 -7.12
CA LEU A 96 -8.28 -12.25 -7.66
C LEU A 96 -8.19 -12.46 -9.17
N THR A 97 -8.79 -13.54 -9.70
CA THR A 97 -8.65 -13.97 -11.09
C THR A 97 -9.85 -13.64 -11.95
N GLY A 98 -11.07 -13.55 -11.37
CA GLY A 98 -12.34 -13.44 -12.07
C GLY A 98 -12.67 -12.01 -12.52
N ILE A 99 -12.69 -11.76 -13.84
CA ILE A 99 -12.94 -10.42 -14.37
C ILE A 99 -14.44 -10.10 -14.38
N ALA A 100 -15.30 -11.05 -14.73
CA ALA A 100 -16.76 -10.82 -14.76
C ALA A 100 -17.31 -10.48 -13.37
N GLU A 101 -16.89 -11.22 -12.33
CA GLU A 101 -17.26 -10.95 -10.94
C GLU A 101 -16.70 -9.59 -10.47
N ARG A 102 -15.46 -9.25 -10.86
CA ARG A 102 -14.84 -7.95 -10.56
C ARG A 102 -15.66 -6.78 -11.10
N LEU A 103 -16.14 -6.86 -12.33
CA LEU A 103 -16.98 -5.81 -12.93
C LEU A 103 -18.30 -5.65 -12.20
N VAL A 104 -18.94 -6.75 -11.78
CA VAL A 104 -20.17 -6.73 -10.97
C VAL A 104 -19.92 -6.06 -9.61
N ASP A 105 -18.80 -6.40 -8.94
CA ASP A 105 -18.44 -5.78 -7.67
C ASP A 105 -18.16 -4.28 -7.83
N MET A 106 -17.44 -3.88 -8.88
CA MET A 106 -17.19 -2.46 -9.17
C MET A 106 -18.49 -1.68 -9.36
N ASP A 107 -19.45 -2.24 -10.12
CA ASP A 107 -20.76 -1.61 -10.33
C ASP A 107 -21.53 -1.47 -9.02
N ARG A 108 -21.52 -2.50 -8.17
CA ARG A 108 -22.16 -2.48 -6.86
C ARG A 108 -21.56 -1.42 -5.94
N MET A 109 -20.22 -1.26 -5.94
CA MET A 109 -19.50 -0.28 -5.14
C MET A 109 -19.50 1.13 -5.75
N GLY A 110 -19.97 1.27 -7.01
CA GLY A 110 -19.94 2.54 -7.73
C GLY A 110 -18.56 2.97 -8.17
N ILE A 111 -17.64 2.03 -8.39
CA ILE A 111 -16.31 2.25 -8.91
C ILE A 111 -16.36 2.27 -10.43
N ASP A 112 -15.94 3.37 -11.03
CA ASP A 112 -15.94 3.52 -12.50
C ASP A 112 -14.72 2.83 -13.13
N MET A 113 -13.54 2.90 -12.49
CA MET A 113 -12.28 2.31 -12.97
C MET A 113 -11.47 1.72 -11.82
N GLN A 114 -10.65 0.71 -12.13
CA GLN A 114 -9.63 0.18 -11.23
C GLN A 114 -8.25 0.29 -11.89
N ALA A 115 -7.25 0.70 -11.09
CA ALA A 115 -5.84 0.55 -11.45
C ALA A 115 -5.38 -0.84 -10.99
N VAL A 116 -5.50 -1.81 -11.90
CA VAL A 116 -5.16 -3.20 -11.61
C VAL A 116 -3.67 -3.36 -11.47
N CYS A 117 -3.23 -3.90 -10.35
CA CYS A 117 -1.83 -4.17 -10.04
C CYS A 117 -1.58 -5.67 -9.83
N PRO A 118 -0.32 -6.15 -9.90
CA PRO A 118 0.04 -7.52 -9.60
C PRO A 118 -0.43 -7.93 -8.21
N ALA A 119 -0.79 -9.18 -8.00
CA ALA A 119 -0.86 -9.68 -6.63
C ALA A 119 0.57 -9.72 -6.04
N PRO A 120 0.78 -9.41 -4.73
CA PRO A 120 2.11 -9.40 -4.11
C PRO A 120 2.88 -10.71 -4.27
N TYR A 121 2.18 -11.82 -4.45
CA TYR A 121 2.77 -13.13 -4.79
C TYR A 121 3.54 -13.14 -6.13
N HIS A 122 3.39 -12.14 -6.98
CA HIS A 122 4.02 -11.99 -8.30
C HIS A 122 5.23 -11.06 -8.32
N PHE A 123 5.82 -10.68 -7.18
CA PHE A 123 7.08 -9.91 -7.19
C PHE A 123 8.28 -10.73 -7.62
N PHE A 124 8.36 -12.02 -7.28
CA PHE A 124 9.41 -12.97 -7.68
C PHE A 124 10.86 -12.53 -7.43
N TYR A 125 11.12 -11.63 -6.47
CA TYR A 125 12.47 -11.12 -6.19
C TYR A 125 13.45 -12.21 -5.71
N PHE A 126 12.94 -13.34 -5.22
CA PHE A 126 13.72 -14.49 -4.77
C PHE A 126 14.30 -15.34 -5.93
N THR A 127 13.91 -15.06 -7.18
CA THR A 127 14.41 -15.77 -8.35
C THR A 127 15.69 -15.13 -8.89
N GLU A 128 16.41 -15.88 -9.74
CA GLU A 128 17.51 -15.29 -10.52
C GLU A 128 17.00 -14.08 -11.33
N PRO A 129 17.80 -13.00 -11.42
CA PRO A 129 17.33 -11.74 -12.01
C PRO A 129 16.77 -11.86 -13.43
N GLY A 130 17.41 -12.67 -14.30
CA GLY A 130 16.94 -12.90 -15.66
C GLY A 130 15.59 -13.58 -15.72
N TYR A 131 15.41 -14.60 -14.91
CA TYR A 131 14.12 -15.31 -14.80
C TYR A 131 13.04 -14.44 -14.12
N GLY A 132 13.42 -13.67 -13.10
CA GLY A 132 12.53 -12.69 -12.49
C GLY A 132 12.02 -11.64 -13.48
N ALA A 133 12.88 -11.20 -14.41
CA ALA A 133 12.49 -10.28 -15.48
C ALA A 133 11.53 -10.92 -16.51
N GLU A 134 11.73 -12.20 -16.83
CA GLU A 134 10.80 -12.96 -17.68
C GLU A 134 9.43 -13.08 -17.02
N LEU A 135 9.39 -13.43 -15.73
CA LEU A 135 8.14 -13.55 -14.97
C LEU A 135 7.43 -12.21 -14.82
N ALA A 136 8.17 -11.14 -14.52
CA ALA A 136 7.60 -9.79 -14.48
C ALA A 136 6.97 -9.40 -15.83
N ARG A 137 7.63 -9.74 -16.95
CA ARG A 137 7.10 -9.55 -18.31
C ARG A 137 5.77 -10.27 -18.50
N ASP A 138 5.68 -11.54 -18.15
CA ASP A 138 4.45 -12.34 -18.26
C ASP A 138 3.31 -11.74 -17.44
N VAL A 139 3.60 -11.26 -16.22
CA VAL A 139 2.63 -10.56 -15.37
C VAL A 139 2.12 -9.29 -16.06
N ASN A 140 3.05 -8.47 -16.58
CA ASN A 140 2.76 -7.18 -17.19
C ASN A 140 1.95 -7.31 -18.49
N GLU A 141 2.29 -8.27 -19.33
CA GLU A 141 1.54 -8.58 -20.56
C GLU A 141 0.13 -9.08 -20.23
N GLY A 142 -0.03 -9.88 -19.16
CA GLY A 142 -1.34 -10.32 -18.68
C GLY A 142 -2.21 -9.16 -18.21
N ILE A 143 -1.64 -8.20 -17.46
CA ILE A 143 -2.35 -6.98 -17.03
C ILE A 143 -2.67 -6.10 -18.26
N ALA A 144 -1.73 -5.90 -19.16
CA ALA A 144 -1.95 -5.11 -20.37
C ALA A 144 -3.06 -5.69 -21.24
N LYS A 145 -3.11 -7.02 -21.37
CA LYS A 145 -4.20 -7.71 -22.06
C LYS A 145 -5.55 -7.44 -21.40
N LEU A 146 -5.64 -7.56 -20.07
CA LEU A 146 -6.86 -7.28 -19.31
C LEU A 146 -7.33 -5.83 -19.52
N VAL A 147 -6.41 -4.86 -19.51
CA VAL A 147 -6.72 -3.45 -19.81
C VAL A 147 -7.22 -3.30 -21.25
N ALA A 148 -6.56 -3.94 -22.22
CA ALA A 148 -6.97 -3.87 -23.63
C ALA A 148 -8.35 -4.49 -23.89
N ASP A 149 -8.69 -5.57 -23.18
CA ASP A 149 -10.00 -6.23 -23.28
C ASP A 149 -11.15 -5.36 -22.68
N THR A 150 -10.84 -4.45 -21.72
CA THR A 150 -11.87 -3.63 -21.03
C THR A 150 -11.30 -2.22 -20.68
N PRO A 151 -10.94 -1.40 -21.67
CA PRO A 151 -10.18 -0.15 -21.46
C PRO A 151 -10.96 0.95 -20.74
N ASP A 152 -12.29 0.89 -20.75
CA ASP A 152 -13.14 1.87 -20.05
C ASP A 152 -13.22 1.63 -18.54
N ARG A 153 -12.80 0.43 -18.07
CA ARG A 153 -12.92 0.01 -16.67
C ARG A 153 -11.56 -0.21 -15.99
N PHE A 154 -10.50 -0.41 -16.76
CA PHE A 154 -9.19 -0.74 -16.21
C PHE A 154 -8.08 0.17 -16.73
N VAL A 155 -7.14 0.49 -15.85
CA VAL A 155 -5.77 0.91 -16.14
C VAL A 155 -4.84 -0.07 -15.43
N GLY A 156 -3.56 -0.17 -15.83
CA GLY A 156 -2.66 -1.17 -15.26
C GLY A 156 -1.44 -0.54 -14.60
N LEU A 157 -0.98 -1.17 -13.52
CA LEU A 157 0.34 -1.04 -12.94
C LEU A 157 1.08 -2.37 -13.15
N GLY A 158 2.36 -2.31 -13.49
CA GLY A 158 3.17 -3.50 -13.76
C GLY A 158 3.98 -3.95 -12.55
N SER A 159 4.77 -5.01 -12.75
CA SER A 159 5.81 -5.50 -11.85
C SER A 159 7.19 -5.31 -12.47
N VAL A 160 8.23 -5.17 -11.65
CA VAL A 160 9.62 -5.02 -12.09
C VAL A 160 10.57 -5.86 -11.23
N PRO A 161 11.64 -6.46 -11.79
CA PRO A 161 12.58 -7.30 -11.06
C PRO A 161 13.60 -6.45 -10.29
N LEU A 162 13.23 -5.94 -9.09
CA LEU A 162 14.07 -5.04 -8.29
C LEU A 162 15.38 -5.69 -7.77
N GLN A 163 15.54 -7.00 -7.85
CA GLN A 163 16.80 -7.68 -7.54
C GLN A 163 17.94 -7.34 -8.54
N ASP A 164 17.60 -6.74 -9.71
CA ASP A 164 18.55 -6.12 -10.64
C ASP A 164 17.99 -4.80 -11.17
N ALA A 165 18.63 -3.71 -10.79
CA ALA A 165 18.17 -2.38 -11.14
C ALA A 165 18.25 -2.07 -12.65
N GLY A 166 19.10 -2.76 -13.40
CA GLY A 166 19.18 -2.60 -14.87
C GLY A 166 18.00 -3.29 -15.56
N LEU A 167 17.64 -4.48 -15.11
CA LEU A 167 16.46 -5.19 -15.56
C LEU A 167 15.18 -4.46 -15.16
N ALA A 168 15.12 -3.94 -13.93
CA ALA A 168 13.99 -3.16 -13.43
C ALA A 168 13.71 -1.92 -14.30
N VAL A 169 14.75 -1.16 -14.69
CA VAL A 169 14.61 0.00 -15.59
C VAL A 169 14.10 -0.43 -16.97
N ARG A 170 14.64 -1.48 -17.56
CA ARG A 170 14.20 -1.98 -18.88
C ARG A 170 12.74 -2.44 -18.85
N GLU A 171 12.35 -3.14 -17.78
CA GLU A 171 10.98 -3.61 -17.65
C GLU A 171 10.00 -2.46 -17.37
N LEU A 172 10.39 -1.46 -16.57
CA LEU A 172 9.63 -0.23 -16.38
C LEU A 172 9.37 0.48 -17.71
N GLU A 173 10.41 0.65 -18.54
CA GLU A 173 10.29 1.27 -19.86
C GLU A 173 9.37 0.46 -20.78
N HIS A 174 9.43 -0.86 -20.73
CA HIS A 174 8.52 -1.72 -21.48
C HIS A 174 7.07 -1.55 -21.01
N CYS A 175 6.83 -1.57 -19.71
CA CYS A 175 5.51 -1.33 -19.12
C CYS A 175 4.88 -0.03 -19.64
N VAL A 176 5.64 1.05 -19.61
CA VAL A 176 5.13 2.38 -19.95
C VAL A 176 5.03 2.58 -21.47
N ASN A 177 6.12 2.31 -22.19
CA ASN A 177 6.24 2.70 -23.61
C ASN A 177 5.63 1.68 -24.57
N LYS A 178 5.51 0.41 -24.17
CA LYS A 178 4.98 -0.67 -25.03
C LYS A 178 3.61 -1.16 -24.59
N LEU A 179 3.43 -1.34 -23.28
CA LEU A 179 2.20 -1.88 -22.74
C LEU A 179 1.20 -0.80 -22.31
N GLY A 180 1.60 0.47 -22.23
CA GLY A 180 0.74 1.59 -21.86
C GLY A 180 0.32 1.59 -20.38
N LEU A 181 1.06 0.86 -19.52
CA LEU A 181 0.82 0.84 -18.09
C LEU A 181 1.20 2.20 -17.47
N ARG A 182 0.58 2.56 -16.35
CA ARG A 182 0.66 3.89 -15.75
C ARG A 182 1.67 3.99 -14.60
N GLY A 183 2.35 2.92 -14.31
CA GLY A 183 3.32 2.79 -13.23
C GLY A 183 3.59 1.35 -12.92
N VAL A 184 4.17 1.12 -11.76
CA VAL A 184 4.51 -0.22 -11.27
C VAL A 184 4.17 -0.37 -9.80
N GLU A 185 3.85 -1.59 -9.38
CA GLU A 185 3.79 -1.98 -7.99
C GLU A 185 5.12 -2.63 -7.60
N ILE A 186 5.62 -2.28 -6.42
CA ILE A 186 6.85 -2.83 -5.85
C ILE A 186 6.64 -3.27 -4.39
N CYS A 187 7.44 -4.23 -3.92
CA CYS A 187 7.49 -4.53 -2.50
C CYS A 187 8.24 -3.44 -1.72
N THR A 188 8.02 -3.38 -0.42
CA THR A 188 8.69 -2.50 0.55
C THR A 188 10.18 -2.82 0.72
N ASN A 189 10.61 -4.03 0.37
CA ASN A 189 11.97 -4.50 0.45
C ASN A 189 12.30 -5.48 -0.70
N VAL A 190 13.57 -5.80 -0.91
CA VAL A 190 14.04 -6.80 -1.89
C VAL A 190 14.76 -7.91 -1.14
N ASN A 191 14.08 -9.04 -0.90
CA ASN A 191 14.65 -10.17 -0.16
C ASN A 191 15.23 -9.76 1.21
N GLY A 192 14.53 -8.91 1.96
CA GLY A 192 14.95 -8.39 3.26
C GLY A 192 15.98 -7.28 3.23
N LYS A 193 16.33 -6.77 2.05
CA LYS A 193 17.14 -5.55 1.89
C LYS A 193 16.25 -4.34 1.67
N GLU A 194 16.59 -3.25 2.33
CA GLU A 194 15.90 -1.98 2.11
C GLU A 194 16.00 -1.51 0.66
N LEU A 195 15.00 -0.82 0.15
CA LEU A 195 15.02 -0.27 -1.22
C LEU A 195 16.18 0.70 -1.47
N THR A 196 16.79 1.21 -0.41
CA THR A 196 17.94 2.11 -0.41
C THR A 196 19.28 1.40 -0.23
N ASP A 197 19.28 0.07 -0.06
CA ASP A 197 20.53 -0.70 0.09
C ASP A 197 21.45 -0.46 -1.12
N PRO A 198 22.71 0.00 -0.89
CA PRO A 198 23.62 0.36 -1.98
C PRO A 198 23.91 -0.80 -2.95
N SER A 199 23.80 -2.05 -2.49
CA SER A 199 24.03 -3.23 -3.33
C SER A 199 22.97 -3.41 -4.42
N LEU A 200 21.75 -2.90 -4.20
CA LEU A 200 20.64 -2.97 -5.16
C LEU A 200 20.77 -1.91 -6.27
N LYS A 201 21.44 -0.78 -6.01
CA LYS A 201 21.66 0.32 -6.97
C LYS A 201 20.36 0.87 -7.57
N LEU A 202 19.28 0.94 -6.78
CA LEU A 202 17.95 1.33 -7.25
C LEU A 202 17.77 2.82 -7.52
N ASP A 203 18.76 3.67 -7.21
CA ASP A 203 18.67 5.11 -7.49
C ASP A 203 18.35 5.41 -8.97
N LYS A 204 18.94 4.66 -9.90
CA LYS A 204 18.64 4.76 -11.34
C LYS A 204 17.22 4.34 -11.72
N PHE A 205 16.60 3.44 -10.95
CA PHE A 205 15.21 3.05 -11.12
C PHE A 205 14.29 4.18 -10.65
N PHE A 206 14.57 4.78 -9.47
CA PHE A 206 13.82 5.93 -8.98
C PHE A 206 13.93 7.14 -9.91
N ALA A 207 15.13 7.44 -10.39
CA ALA A 207 15.35 8.50 -11.39
C ALA A 207 14.49 8.25 -12.64
N ARG A 208 14.46 7.01 -13.14
CA ARG A 208 13.69 6.70 -14.35
C ARG A 208 12.17 6.78 -14.12
N CYS A 209 11.69 6.38 -12.96
CA CYS A 209 10.27 6.57 -12.57
C CYS A 209 9.90 8.05 -12.55
N GLU A 210 10.76 8.90 -11.97
CA GLU A 210 10.57 10.36 -11.96
C GLU A 210 10.54 10.96 -13.36
N GLU A 211 11.52 10.63 -14.22
CA GLU A 211 11.60 11.09 -15.60
C GLU A 211 10.37 10.71 -16.43
N LEU A 212 9.85 9.50 -16.25
CA LEU A 212 8.64 9.03 -16.91
C LEU A 212 7.35 9.60 -16.27
N GLY A 213 7.45 10.20 -15.10
CA GLY A 213 6.33 10.76 -14.36
C GLY A 213 5.29 9.73 -13.90
N VAL A 214 5.71 8.47 -13.72
CA VAL A 214 4.84 7.33 -13.42
C VAL A 214 4.67 7.10 -11.93
N LEU A 215 3.63 6.37 -11.56
CA LEU A 215 3.34 6.00 -10.18
C LEU A 215 4.19 4.77 -9.78
N ILE A 216 4.81 4.85 -8.61
CA ILE A 216 5.25 3.67 -7.84
C ILE A 216 4.19 3.39 -6.79
N PHE A 217 3.55 2.23 -6.84
CA PHE A 217 2.70 1.73 -5.77
C PHE A 217 3.54 0.79 -4.91
N MET A 218 3.75 1.13 -3.64
CA MET A 218 4.55 0.36 -2.70
C MET A 218 3.65 -0.44 -1.77
N HIS A 219 3.73 -1.77 -1.86
CA HIS A 219 2.90 -2.71 -1.10
C HIS A 219 3.77 -3.71 -0.31
N PRO A 220 3.52 -3.91 0.99
CA PRO A 220 4.26 -4.86 1.82
C PRO A 220 3.87 -6.32 1.53
N LEU A 221 4.78 -7.25 1.86
CA LEU A 221 4.52 -8.70 1.84
C LEU A 221 5.00 -9.33 3.16
N GLY A 222 4.53 -8.81 4.27
CA GLY A 222 4.96 -9.17 5.61
C GLY A 222 6.30 -8.54 6.00
N TYR A 223 6.54 -8.44 7.30
CA TYR A 223 7.81 -7.98 7.84
C TYR A 223 8.82 -9.12 7.86
N THR A 224 10.03 -8.88 7.37
CA THR A 224 11.05 -9.92 7.15
C THR A 224 11.76 -10.41 8.42
N GLN A 225 11.59 -9.71 9.54
CA GLN A 225 12.16 -10.08 10.86
C GLN A 225 11.04 -10.32 11.86
N ALA A 226 10.10 -11.21 11.51
CA ALA A 226 8.80 -11.36 12.19
C ALA A 226 8.74 -12.51 13.18
N ASP A 227 9.86 -12.93 13.79
CA ASP A 227 9.90 -14.03 14.78
C ASP A 227 8.91 -13.85 15.94
N ARG A 228 8.60 -12.61 16.30
CA ARG A 228 7.63 -12.26 17.34
C ARG A 228 6.20 -12.04 16.83
N LEU A 229 5.97 -12.19 15.53
CA LEU A 229 4.68 -11.89 14.87
C LEU A 229 4.03 -13.14 14.28
N THR A 230 4.35 -14.33 14.79
CA THR A 230 3.93 -15.63 14.21
C THR A 230 2.49 -16.00 14.51
N HIS A 231 1.90 -15.48 15.61
CA HIS A 231 0.55 -15.79 16.04
C HIS A 231 -0.48 -14.74 15.59
N HIS A 232 -1.76 -15.14 15.57
CA HIS A 232 -2.90 -14.22 15.38
C HIS A 232 -2.83 -13.39 14.09
N TYR A 233 -2.20 -13.92 13.04
CA TYR A 233 -2.01 -13.19 11.79
C TYR A 233 -1.19 -11.88 11.95
N PHE A 234 -0.39 -11.78 13.02
CA PHE A 234 0.31 -10.54 13.36
C PHE A 234 1.29 -10.07 12.30
N ASN A 235 1.85 -10.97 11.48
CA ASN A 235 2.74 -10.51 10.40
C ASN A 235 1.98 -9.78 9.26
N ASN A 236 0.67 -9.96 9.15
CA ASN A 236 -0.14 -9.08 8.31
C ASN A 236 -0.58 -7.84 9.11
N VAL A 237 -1.24 -8.03 10.27
CA VAL A 237 -1.87 -6.96 11.05
C VAL A 237 -0.87 -5.90 11.55
N ILE A 238 0.33 -6.34 11.96
CA ILE A 238 1.40 -5.48 12.50
C ILE A 238 2.56 -5.39 11.49
N GLY A 239 2.93 -6.51 10.89
CA GLY A 239 4.11 -6.59 10.02
C GLY A 239 3.96 -5.77 8.75
N ASN A 240 2.85 -5.83 8.03
CA ASN A 240 2.63 -5.04 6.82
C ASN A 240 2.73 -3.53 7.07
N PRO A 241 1.99 -2.92 8.02
CA PRO A 241 2.14 -1.49 8.29
C PRO A 241 3.51 -1.13 8.89
N LEU A 242 4.19 -2.05 9.58
CA LEU A 242 5.55 -1.84 10.05
C LEU A 242 6.55 -1.78 8.90
N ASP A 243 6.49 -2.75 7.98
CA ASP A 243 7.40 -2.83 6.83
C ASP A 243 7.24 -1.62 5.91
N SER A 244 5.99 -1.19 5.64
CA SER A 244 5.70 0.07 4.94
C SER A 244 6.32 1.28 5.65
N SER A 245 6.24 1.33 6.99
CA SER A 245 6.81 2.43 7.78
C SER A 245 8.33 2.46 7.71
N VAL A 246 8.98 1.29 7.74
CA VAL A 246 10.44 1.14 7.59
C VAL A 246 10.87 1.62 6.21
N ALA A 247 10.22 1.12 5.14
CA ALA A 247 10.56 1.48 3.77
C ALA A 247 10.40 2.99 3.50
N VAL A 248 9.28 3.61 3.93
CA VAL A 248 9.07 5.06 3.81
C VAL A 248 10.14 5.84 4.56
N SER A 249 10.50 5.38 5.78
CA SER A 249 11.54 6.03 6.58
C SER A 249 12.88 6.01 5.86
N HIS A 250 13.28 4.88 5.29
CA HIS A 250 14.50 4.76 4.48
C HIS A 250 14.46 5.64 3.23
N LEU A 251 13.36 5.64 2.46
CA LEU A 251 13.22 6.52 1.30
C LEU A 251 13.41 8.01 1.64
N ILE A 252 13.01 8.42 2.85
CA ILE A 252 13.19 9.78 3.35
C ILE A 252 14.63 9.99 3.85
N PHE A 253 15.07 9.25 4.89
CA PHE A 253 16.33 9.52 5.60
C PHE A 253 17.56 9.22 4.75
N ASP A 254 17.50 8.26 3.83
CA ASP A 254 18.57 7.96 2.87
C ASP A 254 18.50 8.85 1.61
N GLY A 255 17.59 9.83 1.59
CA GLY A 255 17.57 10.93 0.67
C GLY A 255 17.00 10.64 -0.72
N VAL A 256 16.31 9.50 -0.94
CA VAL A 256 15.66 9.22 -2.25
C VAL A 256 14.66 10.31 -2.57
N MET A 257 13.79 10.67 -1.63
CA MET A 257 12.81 11.73 -1.81
C MET A 257 13.45 13.13 -1.96
N ALA A 258 14.66 13.34 -1.46
CA ALA A 258 15.40 14.59 -1.65
C ALA A 258 16.02 14.66 -3.06
N ARG A 259 16.60 13.56 -3.55
CA ARG A 259 17.23 13.49 -4.88
C ARG A 259 16.21 13.46 -6.02
N HIS A 260 15.03 12.87 -5.77
CA HIS A 260 13.97 12.72 -6.77
C HIS A 260 12.68 13.47 -6.34
N PRO A 261 12.67 14.82 -6.45
CA PRO A 261 11.56 15.65 -5.97
C PRO A 261 10.23 15.44 -6.72
N GLY A 262 10.25 14.95 -7.94
CA GLY A 262 9.07 14.65 -8.74
C GLY A 262 8.58 13.21 -8.63
N LEU A 263 9.24 12.36 -7.82
CA LEU A 263 8.85 10.96 -7.65
C LEU A 263 7.47 10.83 -7.00
N LYS A 264 6.62 9.98 -7.58
CA LYS A 264 5.27 9.71 -7.10
C LYS A 264 5.22 8.33 -6.46
N VAL A 265 5.06 8.28 -5.15
CA VAL A 265 4.99 7.02 -4.38
C VAL A 265 3.65 6.96 -3.65
N LEU A 266 2.82 5.97 -4.00
CA LEU A 266 1.64 5.58 -3.26
C LEU A 266 2.01 4.48 -2.27
N VAL A 267 1.67 4.65 -1.00
CA VAL A 267 1.94 3.68 0.07
C VAL A 267 0.63 3.01 0.47
N ALA A 268 0.63 1.70 0.47
CA ALA A 268 -0.51 0.88 0.85
C ALA A 268 -0.92 1.06 2.33
N HIS A 269 -2.19 0.73 2.64
CA HIS A 269 -2.74 0.63 4.01
C HIS A 269 -2.60 1.95 4.79
N GLY A 270 -3.03 3.06 4.15
CA GLY A 270 -2.99 4.40 4.75
C GLY A 270 -1.59 4.87 5.13
N GLY A 271 -0.53 4.31 4.50
CA GLY A 271 0.87 4.65 4.78
C GLY A 271 1.45 3.96 6.01
N GLY A 272 0.83 2.90 6.49
CA GLY A 272 1.29 2.18 7.67
C GLY A 272 1.27 3.04 8.94
N PHE A 273 2.18 2.79 9.87
CA PHE A 273 2.23 3.57 11.12
C PHE A 273 2.82 4.97 10.93
N ILE A 274 3.70 5.16 9.94
CA ILE A 274 4.48 6.41 9.84
C ILE A 274 3.65 7.60 9.40
N ALA A 275 2.60 7.39 8.61
CA ALA A 275 1.67 8.44 8.22
C ALA A 275 0.92 9.04 9.43
N HIS A 276 0.77 8.27 10.52
CA HIS A 276 0.11 8.68 11.74
C HIS A 276 1.07 9.02 12.89
N TYR A 277 2.34 8.56 12.83
CA TYR A 277 3.32 8.72 13.90
C TYR A 277 4.56 9.55 13.47
N TRP A 278 4.46 10.27 12.38
CA TRP A 278 5.51 11.06 11.72
C TRP A 278 6.23 12.06 12.63
N ALA A 279 5.52 12.66 13.59
CA ALA A 279 6.09 13.68 14.48
C ALA A 279 7.31 13.18 15.28
N ARG A 280 7.41 11.86 15.48
CA ARG A 280 8.57 11.24 16.12
C ARG A 280 9.82 11.30 15.25
N MET A 281 9.69 11.22 13.91
CA MET A 281 10.81 11.42 12.98
C MET A 281 11.34 12.83 13.04
N ASP A 282 10.46 13.83 13.01
CA ASP A 282 10.86 15.25 13.12
C ASP A 282 11.54 15.56 14.44
N HIS A 283 11.02 15.01 15.54
CA HIS A 283 11.64 15.14 16.85
C HIS A 283 13.08 14.55 16.86
N ALA A 284 13.26 13.35 16.33
CA ALA A 284 14.57 12.72 16.22
C ALA A 284 15.51 13.54 15.33
N TRP A 285 15.04 14.02 14.18
CA TRP A 285 15.81 14.85 13.27
C TRP A 285 16.29 16.16 13.92
N ARG A 286 15.43 16.82 14.71
CA ARG A 286 15.82 18.03 15.46
C ARG A 286 16.84 17.76 16.55
N ALA A 287 16.68 16.63 17.26
CA ALA A 287 17.45 16.33 18.47
C ALA A 287 18.79 15.61 18.21
N ARG A 288 18.95 14.93 17.06
CA ARG A 288 20.07 14.00 16.82
C ARG A 288 20.82 14.34 15.53
N ALA A 289 22.15 14.39 15.62
CA ALA A 289 23.01 14.66 14.47
C ALA A 289 23.01 13.53 13.44
N ASP A 290 22.93 12.27 13.87
CA ASP A 290 22.87 11.08 13.02
C ASP A 290 21.60 11.00 12.17
N CYS A 291 20.52 11.66 12.58
CA CYS A 291 19.29 11.78 11.78
C CYS A 291 19.34 12.89 10.71
N ARG A 292 20.42 13.69 10.67
CA ARG A 292 20.59 14.84 9.75
C ARG A 292 21.78 14.69 8.79
N THR A 293 22.25 13.48 8.59
CA THR A 293 23.46 13.24 7.80
C THR A 293 23.22 13.36 6.29
N VAL A 294 22.00 13.17 5.83
CA VAL A 294 21.65 13.12 4.39
C VAL A 294 20.60 14.17 4.02
N ILE A 295 19.56 14.33 4.83
CA ILE A 295 18.46 15.27 4.55
C ILE A 295 18.62 16.59 5.30
N ASP A 296 18.32 17.69 4.64
CA ASP A 296 18.48 19.06 5.13
C ASP A 296 17.20 19.68 5.72
N ARG A 297 16.05 18.98 5.58
CA ARG A 297 14.73 19.39 6.07
C ARG A 297 14.11 18.32 6.94
N GLU A 298 13.10 18.71 7.72
CA GLU A 298 12.33 17.80 8.56
C GLU A 298 11.72 16.66 7.74
N PRO A 299 11.80 15.40 8.21
CA PRO A 299 11.26 14.23 7.51
C PRO A 299 9.81 14.38 7.05
N SER A 300 8.97 15.04 7.86
CA SER A 300 7.56 15.25 7.51
C SER A 300 7.37 16.06 6.23
N SER A 301 8.29 16.98 5.88
CA SER A 301 8.24 17.76 4.64
C SER A 301 8.43 16.90 3.38
N TYR A 302 9.11 15.77 3.51
CA TYR A 302 9.22 14.76 2.45
C TYR A 302 8.01 13.83 2.45
N LEU A 303 7.49 13.47 3.64
CA LEU A 303 6.32 12.62 3.79
C LEU A 303 5.06 13.23 3.16
N GLU A 304 4.94 14.55 3.15
CA GLU A 304 3.85 15.29 2.48
C GLU A 304 3.79 15.06 0.96
N ARG A 305 4.80 14.47 0.35
CA ARG A 305 4.87 14.19 -1.08
C ARG A 305 4.44 12.77 -1.45
N PHE A 306 4.20 11.92 -0.46
CA PHE A 306 3.65 10.59 -0.67
C PHE A 306 2.15 10.65 -0.87
N TYR A 307 1.62 9.64 -1.52
CA TYR A 307 0.20 9.34 -1.61
C TYR A 307 -0.13 8.16 -0.71
N PHE A 308 -1.35 8.10 -0.22
CA PHE A 308 -1.82 7.06 0.69
C PHE A 308 -3.18 6.56 0.23
N ASP A 309 -3.47 5.28 0.42
CA ASP A 309 -4.80 4.77 0.16
C ASP A 309 -5.74 4.96 1.35
N THR A 310 -7.02 4.66 1.14
CA THR A 310 -8.06 4.82 2.17
C THR A 310 -8.18 3.63 3.12
N ILE A 311 -7.29 2.62 3.02
CA ILE A 311 -7.38 1.39 3.81
C ILE A 311 -6.80 1.61 5.20
N THR A 312 -7.59 2.26 6.06
CA THR A 312 -7.22 2.56 7.45
C THR A 312 -8.08 1.80 8.46
N HIS A 313 -9.15 1.11 7.99
CA HIS A 313 -10.13 0.36 8.79
C HIS A 313 -10.83 1.16 9.91
N ASP A 314 -10.63 2.49 9.94
CA ASP A 314 -11.24 3.39 10.91
C ASP A 314 -11.53 4.76 10.28
N PRO A 315 -12.79 5.26 10.34
CA PRO A 315 -13.15 6.55 9.73
C PRO A 315 -12.43 7.75 10.34
N LEU A 316 -12.07 7.69 11.63
CA LEU A 316 -11.35 8.78 12.29
C LEU A 316 -9.88 8.80 11.84
N MET A 317 -9.26 7.63 11.66
CA MET A 317 -7.91 7.53 11.11
C MET A 317 -7.87 8.05 9.67
N LEU A 318 -8.85 7.69 8.84
CA LEU A 318 -8.99 8.22 7.48
C LEU A 318 -9.17 9.75 7.48
N ALA A 319 -10.04 10.28 8.34
CA ALA A 319 -10.24 11.72 8.46
C ALA A 319 -8.94 12.45 8.85
N ARG A 320 -8.15 11.87 9.77
CA ARG A 320 -6.84 12.41 10.18
C ARG A 320 -5.81 12.37 9.04
N LEU A 321 -5.82 11.30 8.25
CA LEU A 321 -4.94 11.18 7.09
C LEU A 321 -5.25 12.28 6.06
N ILE A 322 -6.52 12.49 5.74
CA ILE A 322 -6.99 13.55 4.83
C ILE A 322 -6.69 14.94 5.40
N GLU A 323 -6.93 15.18 6.69
CA GLU A 323 -6.63 16.45 7.36
C GLU A 323 -5.14 16.79 7.27
N ARG A 324 -4.27 15.78 7.42
CA ARG A 324 -2.82 15.99 7.46
C ARG A 324 -2.19 16.16 6.08
N PHE A 325 -2.61 15.35 5.09
CA PHE A 325 -1.94 15.28 3.79
C PHE A 325 -2.75 15.89 2.63
N GLY A 326 -4.00 16.22 2.85
CA GLY A 326 -4.90 16.72 1.81
C GLY A 326 -5.62 15.58 1.06
N ALA A 327 -6.82 15.89 0.55
CA ALA A 327 -7.62 14.93 -0.19
C ALA A 327 -7.01 14.57 -1.57
N ASP A 328 -6.11 15.37 -2.07
CA ASP A 328 -5.35 15.17 -3.31
C ASP A 328 -4.18 14.19 -3.15
N HIS A 329 -3.81 13.87 -1.91
CA HIS A 329 -2.81 12.86 -1.55
C HIS A 329 -3.40 11.58 -0.96
N VAL A 330 -4.72 11.50 -0.78
CA VAL A 330 -5.40 10.30 -0.28
C VAL A 330 -6.31 9.75 -1.38
N VAL A 331 -6.00 8.54 -1.84
CA VAL A 331 -6.65 7.89 -2.98
C VAL A 331 -7.53 6.73 -2.52
N LEU A 332 -8.62 6.48 -3.23
CA LEU A 332 -9.45 5.30 -2.95
C LEU A 332 -8.65 4.02 -3.21
N GLY A 333 -8.63 3.13 -2.24
CA GLY A 333 -8.14 1.77 -2.34
C GLY A 333 -9.15 0.81 -1.72
N THR A 334 -9.38 -0.34 -2.36
CA THR A 334 -10.27 -1.37 -1.82
C THR A 334 -9.52 -2.57 -1.29
N ASP A 335 -8.24 -2.74 -1.66
CA ASP A 335 -7.46 -3.95 -1.40
C ASP A 335 -8.23 -5.22 -1.80
N ARG A 336 -8.84 -5.15 -2.99
CA ARG A 336 -9.75 -6.22 -3.42
C ARG A 336 -9.01 -7.55 -3.40
N SER A 337 -9.51 -8.42 -2.55
CA SER A 337 -9.12 -9.80 -2.32
C SER A 337 -8.05 -10.10 -1.27
N GLU A 338 -7.41 -9.13 -0.65
CA GLU A 338 -6.52 -9.41 0.48
C GLU A 338 -7.33 -9.65 1.78
N GLU A 339 -8.41 -8.90 2.00
CA GLU A 339 -9.30 -9.08 3.15
C GLU A 339 -10.79 -8.94 2.77
N HIS A 340 -11.71 -9.23 3.71
CA HIS A 340 -13.17 -9.07 3.53
C HIS A 340 -13.64 -7.60 3.41
N THR A 341 -12.81 -6.72 2.90
CA THR A 341 -13.01 -5.27 2.88
C THR A 341 -14.20 -4.82 2.05
N SER A 342 -14.64 -5.62 1.07
CA SER A 342 -15.81 -5.28 0.26
C SER A 342 -17.15 -5.27 1.05
N GLU A 343 -17.21 -5.91 2.22
CA GLU A 343 -18.40 -5.92 3.07
C GLU A 343 -18.38 -4.85 4.16
N LEU A 344 -17.20 -4.45 4.65
CA LEU A 344 -17.04 -3.46 5.72
C LEU A 344 -17.05 -2.01 5.21
N GLN A 345 -16.65 -1.75 3.96
CA GLN A 345 -16.68 -0.40 3.39
C GLN A 345 -18.07 0.01 2.86
N SER A 346 -19.03 -0.93 2.81
CA SER A 346 -20.43 -0.65 2.40
C SER A 346 -21.34 -0.33 3.59
N GLN A 347 -20.87 -0.33 4.83
CA GLN A 347 -21.58 0.10 6.03
C GLN A 347 -21.15 1.52 6.44
#